data_0f8be40a32357b64ca0bf4f6503bbee6
#
_entry.id   0f8be40a32357b64ca0bf4f6503bbee6
#
_cell.length_a   1.000
_cell.length_b   1.000
_cell.length_c   1.000
_cell.angle_alpha   90.00
_cell.angle_beta   90.00
_cell.angle_gamma   90.00
#
_symmetry.space_group_name_H-M   'P 1'
#
loop_
_entity.id
_entity.type
_entity.pdbx_description
1 polymer ?
#
loop_
_entity_poly.entity_id
_entity_poly.type
_entity_poly.pdbx_seq_one_letter_code
_entity_poly.pdbx_strand_id
1 'polypeptide(L)'
;MTISFQDGRYAARLARTDADLIACQRLRHQCFFGGAGQDRDAYDPICGHVMVEDQAGRLVATARLLEIASGAEIGKCYAAGCYDLSGLATCDAPMIEVGRFCIAADARDADVLRVAWGAFTGLVDARGIAFLFGCTSFAGTDPVPYGQAFQRLAARHLGPDTLRPRPKAAEVVRFADIPPEGAIPMPPLLRTYLAMGGWVCDHAVIDRHMQTLHVFTCLEVASVPPARAAALRALAQTASLP
;
A
#
# COMPACT_ATOMS: atom_id res chain seq x y z
N MET A 1 5.81 15.36 13.50
CA MET A 1 6.08 15.69 12.10
C MET A 1 4.77 16.01 11.41
N THR A 2 4.68 17.12 10.68
CA THR A 2 3.43 17.53 10.05
C THR A 2 3.53 17.23 8.57
N ILE A 3 2.81 16.20 8.07
CA ILE A 3 2.50 16.12 6.65
C ILE A 3 1.19 16.88 6.50
N SER A 4 1.20 17.93 5.71
CA SER A 4 -0.02 18.58 5.25
C SER A 4 0.12 18.72 3.75
N PHE A 5 -0.79 18.13 3.01
CA PHE A 5 -0.85 18.21 1.57
C PHE A 5 -2.27 18.62 1.17
N GLN A 6 -2.40 19.70 0.40
CA GLN A 6 -3.69 20.13 -0.14
C GLN A 6 -3.56 20.30 -1.65
N ASP A 7 -4.45 19.69 -2.40
CA ASP A 7 -4.57 19.87 -3.83
C ASP A 7 -6.04 19.83 -4.25
N GLY A 8 -6.51 20.97 -4.75
CA GLY A 8 -7.89 21.12 -5.17
C GLY A 8 -8.90 20.89 -4.05
N ARG A 9 -9.73 19.83 -4.20
CA ARG A 9 -10.83 19.49 -3.29
C ARG A 9 -10.43 18.68 -2.06
N TYR A 10 -9.20 18.19 -1.99
CA TYR A 10 -8.74 17.25 -0.96
C TYR A 10 -7.48 17.72 -0.29
N ALA A 11 -7.35 17.36 0.99
CA ALA A 11 -6.14 17.58 1.78
C ALA A 11 -5.72 16.28 2.46
N ALA A 12 -4.41 16.03 2.54
CA ALA A 12 -3.87 14.91 3.30
C ALA A 12 -3.07 15.39 4.51
N ARG A 13 -3.20 14.68 5.62
CA ARG A 13 -2.43 14.88 6.85
C ARG A 13 -2.20 13.57 7.59
N LEU A 14 -1.33 13.57 8.57
CA LEU A 14 -1.26 12.47 9.55
C LEU A 14 -2.32 12.65 10.64
N ALA A 15 -2.84 11.52 11.13
CA ALA A 15 -3.63 11.47 12.36
C ALA A 15 -2.78 11.97 13.53
N ARG A 16 -3.39 12.76 14.43
CA ARG A 16 -2.71 13.39 15.57
C ARG A 16 -3.38 13.10 16.90
N THR A 17 -4.60 12.64 16.86
CA THR A 17 -5.46 12.41 18.05
C THR A 17 -6.06 11.01 18.00
N ASP A 18 -6.51 10.53 19.15
CA ASP A 18 -7.25 9.26 19.23
C ASP A 18 -8.54 9.32 18.40
N ALA A 19 -9.18 10.50 18.31
CA ALA A 19 -10.35 10.69 17.46
C ALA A 19 -10.03 10.49 15.97
N ASP A 20 -8.87 10.97 15.49
CA ASP A 20 -8.39 10.76 14.14
C ASP A 20 -8.15 9.25 13.88
N LEU A 21 -7.48 8.57 14.82
CA LEU A 21 -7.24 7.13 14.71
C LEU A 21 -8.55 6.35 14.64
N ILE A 22 -9.50 6.66 15.49
CA ILE A 22 -10.83 6.04 15.49
C ILE A 22 -11.55 6.31 14.16
N ALA A 23 -11.43 7.52 13.60
CA ALA A 23 -12.01 7.84 12.28
C ALA A 23 -11.40 6.98 11.18
N CYS A 24 -10.06 6.81 11.16
CA CYS A 24 -9.38 5.92 10.22
C CYS A 24 -9.85 4.47 10.36
N GLN A 25 -9.94 3.96 11.59
CA GLN A 25 -10.40 2.59 11.89
C GLN A 25 -11.85 2.36 11.44
N ARG A 26 -12.73 3.35 11.60
CA ARG A 26 -14.13 3.28 11.15
C ARG A 26 -14.22 3.27 9.62
N LEU A 27 -13.47 4.13 8.94
CA LEU A 27 -13.44 4.14 7.46
C LEU A 27 -12.90 2.81 6.92
N ARG A 28 -11.82 2.26 7.50
CA ARG A 28 -11.28 0.96 7.14
C ARG A 28 -12.32 -0.15 7.30
N HIS A 29 -13.00 -0.19 8.46
CA HIS A 29 -14.04 -1.18 8.72
C HIS A 29 -15.16 -1.10 7.67
N GLN A 30 -15.65 0.10 7.40
CA GLN A 30 -16.67 0.32 6.39
C GLN A 30 -16.23 -0.15 4.99
N CYS A 31 -14.97 0.12 4.60
CA CYS A 31 -14.43 -0.25 3.30
C CYS A 31 -14.17 -1.75 3.14
N PHE A 32 -13.72 -2.43 4.20
CA PHE A 32 -13.27 -3.81 4.14
C PHE A 32 -14.35 -4.83 4.55
N PHE A 33 -15.19 -4.48 5.52
CA PHE A 33 -16.17 -5.39 6.10
C PHE A 33 -17.61 -4.93 5.90
N GLY A 34 -17.81 -3.65 5.55
CA GLY A 34 -19.15 -3.04 5.49
C GLY A 34 -19.74 -2.71 6.86
N GLY A 35 -20.79 -1.88 6.86
CA GLY A 35 -21.49 -1.53 8.08
C GLY A 35 -20.69 -0.66 9.06
N ALA A 36 -21.16 -0.61 10.32
CA ALA A 36 -20.53 0.16 11.39
C ALA A 36 -19.58 -0.73 12.21
N GLY A 37 -18.40 -0.21 12.53
CA GLY A 37 -17.40 -0.92 13.33
C GLY A 37 -16.05 -0.22 13.30
N GLN A 38 -15.03 -0.88 13.84
CA GLN A 38 -13.63 -0.42 13.84
C GLN A 38 -12.71 -1.58 13.43
N ASP A 39 -11.92 -1.38 12.39
CA ASP A 39 -10.81 -2.27 12.03
C ASP A 39 -9.59 -1.90 12.90
N ARG A 40 -9.35 -2.69 13.95
CA ARG A 40 -8.25 -2.48 14.92
C ARG A 40 -7.37 -3.71 14.96
N ASP A 41 -6.06 -3.49 14.97
CA ASP A 41 -5.08 -4.55 15.17
C ASP A 41 -3.86 -4.05 16.00
N ALA A 42 -2.93 -4.96 16.28
CA ALA A 42 -1.73 -4.66 17.06
C ALA A 42 -0.76 -3.69 16.38
N TYR A 43 -0.91 -3.42 15.09
CA TYR A 43 -0.05 -2.52 14.35
C TYR A 43 -0.50 -1.05 14.47
N ASP A 44 -1.76 -0.78 14.82
CA ASP A 44 -2.26 0.59 14.87
C ASP A 44 -1.44 1.51 15.79
N PRO A 45 -0.99 1.08 17.00
CA PRO A 45 -0.23 1.94 17.91
C PRO A 45 1.18 2.29 17.44
N ILE A 46 1.77 1.48 16.55
CA ILE A 46 3.16 1.65 16.08
C ILE A 46 3.25 2.27 14.68
N CYS A 47 2.11 2.55 14.05
CA CYS A 47 2.02 3.10 12.70
C CYS A 47 1.56 4.55 12.70
N GLY A 48 2.03 5.31 11.72
CA GLY A 48 1.38 6.55 11.30
C GLY A 48 0.12 6.26 10.48
N HIS A 49 -0.88 7.13 10.59
CA HIS A 49 -2.13 7.01 9.81
C HIS A 49 -2.30 8.25 8.94
N VAL A 50 -2.28 8.05 7.63
CA VAL A 50 -2.57 9.12 6.67
C VAL A 50 -4.08 9.27 6.56
N MET A 51 -4.54 10.50 6.60
CA MET A 51 -5.93 10.89 6.40
C MET A 51 -6.01 11.76 5.16
N VAL A 52 -6.96 11.46 4.27
CA VAL A 52 -7.34 12.35 3.17
C VAL A 52 -8.74 12.86 3.44
N GLU A 53 -8.89 14.17 3.52
CA GLU A 53 -10.15 14.84 3.86
C GLU A 53 -10.62 15.71 2.70
N ASP A 54 -11.93 15.81 2.50
CA ASP A 54 -12.54 16.74 1.55
C ASP A 54 -12.67 18.17 2.16
N GLN A 55 -13.15 19.12 1.37
CA GLN A 55 -13.31 20.51 1.80
C GLN A 55 -14.27 20.70 3.00
N ALA A 56 -15.14 19.74 3.26
CA ALA A 56 -16.03 19.74 4.42
C ALA A 56 -15.37 19.11 5.68
N GLY A 57 -14.11 18.66 5.58
CA GLY A 57 -13.39 17.96 6.65
C GLY A 57 -13.81 16.50 6.82
N ARG A 58 -14.54 15.92 5.86
CA ARG A 58 -14.92 14.52 5.91
C ARG A 58 -13.73 13.64 5.46
N LEU A 59 -13.40 12.64 6.26
CA LEU A 59 -12.39 11.63 5.90
C LEU A 59 -12.89 10.79 4.72
N VAL A 60 -12.17 10.83 3.61
CA VAL A 60 -12.51 10.12 2.36
C VAL A 60 -11.54 8.99 2.00
N ALA A 61 -10.30 9.04 2.53
CA ALA A 61 -9.36 7.95 2.38
C ALA A 61 -8.41 7.89 3.58
N THR A 62 -7.85 6.71 3.81
CA THR A 62 -6.81 6.51 4.82
C THR A 62 -5.81 5.46 4.38
N ALA A 63 -4.60 5.54 4.93
CA ALA A 63 -3.56 4.53 4.82
C ALA A 63 -2.82 4.41 6.14
N ARG A 64 -2.29 3.22 6.43
CA ARG A 64 -1.40 2.97 7.57
C ARG A 64 0.03 2.86 7.07
N LEU A 65 0.96 3.53 7.74
CA LEU A 65 2.37 3.58 7.40
C LEU A 65 3.21 3.11 8.57
N LEU A 66 4.00 2.06 8.39
CA LEU A 66 5.01 1.64 9.35
C LEU A 66 6.39 2.03 8.82
N GLU A 67 7.06 2.93 9.51
CA GLU A 67 8.47 3.27 9.23
C GLU A 67 9.39 2.20 9.81
N ILE A 68 10.32 1.71 9.01
CA ILE A 68 11.30 0.69 9.33
C ILE A 68 12.68 1.27 9.04
N ALA A 69 13.52 1.39 10.05
CA ALA A 69 14.81 2.08 9.93
C ALA A 69 15.80 1.34 9.03
N SER A 70 15.77 0.00 9.05
CA SER A 70 16.57 -0.86 8.18
C SER A 70 15.96 -2.27 8.11
N GLY A 71 16.44 -3.10 7.21
CA GLY A 71 16.02 -4.49 7.08
C GLY A 71 16.15 -5.31 8.36
N ALA A 72 17.06 -4.95 9.28
CA ALA A 72 17.16 -5.61 10.58
C ALA A 72 15.86 -5.54 11.40
N GLU A 73 15.00 -4.57 11.13
CA GLU A 73 13.70 -4.38 11.79
C GLU A 73 12.50 -4.91 10.97
N ILE A 74 12.73 -5.51 9.79
CA ILE A 74 11.67 -5.89 8.86
C ILE A 74 10.64 -6.85 9.48
N GLY A 75 11.04 -7.63 10.48
CA GLY A 75 10.15 -8.54 11.21
C GLY A 75 9.01 -7.86 11.97
N LYS A 76 9.06 -6.54 12.17
CA LYS A 76 8.02 -5.76 12.87
C LYS A 76 6.80 -5.48 11.99
N CYS A 77 6.90 -5.62 10.66
CA CYS A 77 5.86 -5.26 9.72
C CYS A 77 4.76 -6.32 9.59
N TYR A 78 3.59 -5.90 9.10
CA TYR A 78 2.46 -6.80 8.84
C TYR A 78 2.81 -7.89 7.82
N ALA A 79 3.48 -7.50 6.73
CA ALA A 79 3.87 -8.43 5.67
C ALA A 79 4.78 -9.56 6.18
N ALA A 80 5.62 -9.33 7.19
CA ALA A 80 6.46 -10.36 7.80
C ALA A 80 5.68 -11.49 8.50
N GLY A 81 4.41 -11.28 8.81
CA GLY A 81 3.50 -12.32 9.28
C GLY A 81 3.12 -13.32 8.19
N CYS A 82 3.08 -12.87 6.94
CA CYS A 82 2.58 -13.63 5.78
C CYS A 82 3.68 -14.07 4.80
N TYR A 83 4.79 -13.36 4.77
CA TYR A 83 5.90 -13.54 3.84
C TYR A 83 7.23 -13.72 4.57
N ASP A 84 8.10 -14.57 4.06
CA ASP A 84 9.51 -14.58 4.45
C ASP A 84 10.23 -13.44 3.74
N LEU A 85 10.60 -12.43 4.50
CA LEU A 85 11.25 -11.20 4.04
C LEU A 85 12.77 -11.21 4.23
N SER A 86 13.39 -12.40 4.36
CA SER A 86 14.83 -12.56 4.62
C SER A 86 15.72 -11.82 3.62
N GLY A 87 15.28 -11.70 2.34
CA GLY A 87 16.00 -10.91 1.34
C GLY A 87 16.06 -9.41 1.69
N LEU A 88 14.94 -8.85 2.15
CA LEU A 88 14.88 -7.43 2.57
C LEU A 88 15.56 -7.19 3.92
N ALA A 89 15.72 -8.24 4.76
CA ALA A 89 16.40 -8.13 6.04
C ALA A 89 17.88 -7.70 5.91
N THR A 90 18.48 -7.90 4.75
CA THR A 90 19.87 -7.50 4.48
C THR A 90 20.02 -6.05 4.01
N CYS A 91 18.93 -5.33 3.74
CA CYS A 91 18.96 -3.98 3.25
C CYS A 91 19.23 -3.00 4.41
N ASP A 92 20.35 -2.28 4.34
CA ASP A 92 20.66 -1.22 5.32
C ASP A 92 20.15 0.14 4.82
N ALA A 93 18.82 0.25 4.69
CA ALA A 93 18.17 1.46 4.22
C ALA A 93 16.76 1.58 4.83
N PRO A 94 16.28 2.81 5.07
CA PRO A 94 14.94 3.04 5.62
C PRO A 94 13.84 2.65 4.61
N MET A 95 12.78 2.05 5.13
CA MET A 95 11.65 1.54 4.37
C MET A 95 10.32 1.98 4.99
N ILE A 96 9.26 1.98 4.21
CA ILE A 96 7.89 2.14 4.70
C ILE A 96 7.02 0.99 4.20
N GLU A 97 6.35 0.31 5.15
CA GLU A 97 5.22 -0.53 4.81
C GLU A 97 3.95 0.32 4.70
N VAL A 98 3.29 0.25 3.54
CA VAL A 98 1.98 0.87 3.30
C VAL A 98 0.91 -0.22 3.41
N GLY A 99 0.04 -0.07 4.40
CA GLY A 99 -1.06 -1.00 4.63
C GLY A 99 -2.41 -0.30 4.79
N ARG A 100 -3.48 -1.09 4.78
CA ARG A 100 -4.84 -0.63 5.05
C ARG A 100 -5.27 0.58 4.20
N PHE A 101 -4.71 0.76 3.02
CA PHE A 101 -5.13 1.84 2.12
C PHE A 101 -6.56 1.58 1.63
N CYS A 102 -7.43 2.54 1.88
CA CYS A 102 -8.80 2.47 1.41
C CYS A 102 -9.36 3.87 1.11
N ILE A 103 -10.36 3.90 0.21
CA ILE A 103 -11.07 5.11 -0.23
C ILE A 103 -12.56 4.84 -0.03
N ALA A 104 -13.29 5.79 0.55
CA ALA A 104 -14.73 5.72 0.71
C ALA A 104 -15.43 5.47 -0.65
N ALA A 105 -16.46 4.65 -0.65
CA ALA A 105 -17.11 4.19 -1.88
C ALA A 105 -17.68 5.34 -2.74
N ASP A 106 -18.13 6.41 -2.09
CA ASP A 106 -18.70 7.62 -2.69
C ASP A 106 -17.65 8.68 -3.06
N ALA A 107 -16.37 8.45 -2.75
CA ALA A 107 -15.27 9.37 -3.02
C ALA A 107 -14.17 8.74 -3.93
N ARG A 108 -14.52 7.77 -4.77
CA ARG A 108 -13.59 7.09 -5.68
C ARG A 108 -13.20 7.98 -6.87
N ASP A 109 -12.56 9.08 -6.55
CA ASP A 109 -12.03 10.08 -7.45
C ASP A 109 -10.52 9.87 -7.62
N ALA A 110 -10.01 10.08 -8.85
CA ALA A 110 -8.58 9.98 -9.13
C ALA A 110 -7.75 10.99 -8.31
N ASP A 111 -8.34 12.13 -7.96
CA ASP A 111 -7.69 13.17 -7.17
C ASP A 111 -7.42 12.71 -5.74
N VAL A 112 -8.27 11.89 -5.13
CA VAL A 112 -8.02 11.31 -3.79
C VAL A 112 -6.75 10.47 -3.78
N LEU A 113 -6.60 9.61 -4.80
CA LEU A 113 -5.39 8.78 -4.94
C LEU A 113 -4.16 9.65 -5.21
N ARG A 114 -4.29 10.68 -6.04
CA ARG A 114 -3.22 11.64 -6.36
C ARG A 114 -2.75 12.38 -5.11
N VAL A 115 -3.67 12.86 -4.27
CA VAL A 115 -3.38 13.53 -3.00
C VAL A 115 -2.67 12.59 -2.02
N ALA A 116 -3.13 11.34 -1.89
CA ALA A 116 -2.47 10.34 -1.06
C ALA A 116 -1.02 10.08 -1.51
N TRP A 117 -0.79 9.94 -2.83
CA TRP A 117 0.57 9.77 -3.38
C TRP A 117 1.46 10.99 -3.17
N GLY A 118 0.91 12.21 -3.26
CA GLY A 118 1.64 13.44 -2.91
C GLY A 118 2.12 13.43 -1.46
N ALA A 119 1.26 13.03 -0.53
CA ALA A 119 1.60 12.89 0.88
C ALA A 119 2.68 11.82 1.11
N PHE A 120 2.58 10.66 0.46
CA PHE A 120 3.62 9.62 0.55
C PHE A 120 4.94 10.10 -0.02
N THR A 121 4.95 10.83 -1.13
CA THR A 121 6.17 11.38 -1.74
C THR A 121 6.86 12.37 -0.81
N GLY A 122 6.11 13.27 -0.18
CA GLY A 122 6.66 14.19 0.81
C GLY A 122 7.32 13.45 2.00
N LEU A 123 6.72 12.35 2.46
CA LEU A 123 7.31 11.53 3.52
C LEU A 123 8.57 10.79 3.04
N VAL A 124 8.52 10.20 1.86
CA VAL A 124 9.64 9.49 1.23
C VAL A 124 10.86 10.39 1.14
N ASP A 125 10.71 11.59 0.58
CA ASP A 125 11.81 12.53 0.42
C ASP A 125 12.32 13.06 1.79
N ALA A 126 11.41 13.38 2.71
CA ALA A 126 11.79 13.91 4.04
C ALA A 126 12.51 12.87 4.93
N ARG A 127 12.29 11.57 4.71
CA ARG A 127 12.86 10.47 5.50
C ARG A 127 13.96 9.71 4.77
N GLY A 128 14.27 10.05 3.51
CA GLY A 128 15.22 9.31 2.70
C GLY A 128 14.85 7.84 2.49
N ILE A 129 13.54 7.57 2.34
CA ILE A 129 13.02 6.20 2.20
C ILE A 129 13.52 5.57 0.90
N ALA A 130 14.11 4.38 1.00
CA ALA A 130 14.59 3.63 -0.14
C ALA A 130 13.53 2.69 -0.73
N PHE A 131 12.65 2.12 0.11
CA PHE A 131 11.64 1.16 -0.31
C PHE A 131 10.26 1.51 0.23
N LEU A 132 9.26 1.48 -0.64
CA LEU A 132 7.84 1.42 -0.27
C LEU A 132 7.34 0.02 -0.57
N PHE A 133 6.78 -0.68 0.42
CA PHE A 133 6.25 -2.01 0.20
C PHE A 133 4.94 -2.23 0.97
N GLY A 134 4.29 -3.35 0.71
CA GLY A 134 3.07 -3.75 1.42
C GLY A 134 2.35 -4.89 0.72
N CYS A 135 1.15 -5.19 1.20
CA CYS A 135 0.28 -6.22 0.64
C CYS A 135 -0.81 -5.57 -0.21
N THR A 136 -0.84 -5.87 -1.50
CA THR A 136 -1.90 -5.40 -2.40
C THR A 136 -2.94 -6.50 -2.60
N SER A 137 -4.21 -6.19 -2.29
CA SER A 137 -5.29 -7.17 -2.24
C SER A 137 -6.09 -7.22 -3.54
N PHE A 138 -6.50 -8.45 -3.87
CA PHE A 138 -7.52 -8.80 -4.86
C PHE A 138 -8.77 -9.27 -4.10
N ALA A 139 -9.96 -8.95 -4.58
CA ALA A 139 -11.20 -9.32 -3.90
C ALA A 139 -11.47 -10.84 -4.01
N GLY A 140 -11.96 -11.42 -2.93
CA GLY A 140 -12.24 -12.85 -2.85
C GLY A 140 -11.01 -13.72 -2.60
N THR A 141 -11.24 -15.00 -2.35
CA THR A 141 -10.20 -15.99 -2.00
C THR A 141 -9.92 -16.98 -3.12
N ASP A 142 -10.63 -16.87 -4.25
CA ASP A 142 -10.42 -17.68 -5.44
C ASP A 142 -9.51 -16.94 -6.44
N PRO A 143 -8.32 -17.48 -6.80
CA PRO A 143 -7.41 -16.85 -7.74
C PRO A 143 -7.82 -16.97 -9.21
N VAL A 144 -8.65 -17.95 -9.57
CA VAL A 144 -8.99 -18.26 -10.97
C VAL A 144 -9.55 -17.06 -11.74
N PRO A 145 -10.46 -16.24 -11.19
CA PRO A 145 -10.97 -15.07 -11.90
C PRO A 145 -9.91 -14.04 -12.32
N TYR A 146 -8.73 -14.07 -11.67
CA TYR A 146 -7.61 -13.16 -11.91
C TYR A 146 -6.45 -13.79 -12.70
N GLY A 147 -6.66 -14.95 -13.31
CA GLY A 147 -5.60 -15.74 -13.94
C GLY A 147 -4.71 -14.93 -14.91
N GLN A 148 -5.30 -14.16 -15.83
CA GLN A 148 -4.53 -13.29 -16.75
C GLN A 148 -3.72 -12.22 -16.01
N ALA A 149 -4.23 -11.68 -14.90
CA ALA A 149 -3.52 -10.69 -14.10
C ALA A 149 -2.29 -11.33 -13.44
N PHE A 150 -2.42 -12.51 -12.85
CA PHE A 150 -1.32 -13.24 -12.22
C PHE A 150 -0.27 -13.71 -13.25
N GLN A 151 -0.68 -14.19 -14.42
CA GLN A 151 0.25 -14.50 -15.51
C GLN A 151 1.06 -13.28 -15.96
N ARG A 152 0.41 -12.11 -16.06
CA ARG A 152 1.09 -10.87 -16.40
C ARG A 152 2.07 -10.44 -15.31
N LEU A 153 1.72 -10.61 -14.01
CA LEU A 153 2.63 -10.35 -12.89
C LEU A 153 3.85 -11.26 -12.97
N ALA A 154 3.63 -12.57 -13.17
CA ALA A 154 4.70 -13.54 -13.30
C ALA A 154 5.65 -13.24 -14.48
N ALA A 155 5.11 -12.81 -15.62
CA ALA A 155 5.91 -12.60 -16.83
C ALA A 155 6.70 -11.28 -16.84
N ARG A 156 6.27 -10.25 -16.10
CA ARG A 156 6.77 -8.88 -16.29
C ARG A 156 7.13 -8.11 -15.04
N HIS A 157 6.72 -8.59 -13.87
CA HIS A 157 6.76 -7.78 -12.64
C HIS A 157 7.30 -8.50 -11.42
N LEU A 158 7.95 -9.65 -11.60
CA LEU A 158 8.62 -10.31 -10.47
C LEU A 158 9.82 -9.48 -10.00
N GLY A 159 9.96 -9.36 -8.70
CA GLY A 159 11.11 -8.72 -8.09
C GLY A 159 12.41 -9.52 -8.26
N PRO A 160 13.56 -8.89 -7.96
CA PRO A 160 14.85 -9.57 -7.97
C PRO A 160 14.83 -10.80 -7.05
N ASP A 161 15.41 -11.90 -7.46
CA ASP A 161 15.43 -13.15 -6.69
C ASP A 161 16.02 -12.98 -5.30
N THR A 162 16.98 -12.08 -5.15
CA THR A 162 17.64 -11.77 -3.87
C THR A 162 16.75 -11.02 -2.89
N LEU A 163 15.77 -10.25 -3.36
CA LEU A 163 14.87 -9.43 -2.54
C LEU A 163 13.45 -9.99 -2.47
N ARG A 164 13.10 -10.86 -3.41
CA ARG A 164 11.73 -11.38 -3.55
C ARG A 164 11.33 -12.24 -2.36
N PRO A 165 10.23 -11.92 -1.67
CA PRO A 165 9.73 -12.71 -0.56
C PRO A 165 9.39 -14.14 -0.93
N ARG A 166 9.61 -15.06 0.00
CA ARG A 166 9.22 -16.46 -0.11
C ARG A 166 7.91 -16.73 0.62
N PRO A 167 7.18 -17.82 0.31
CA PRO A 167 5.99 -18.21 1.04
C PRO A 167 6.28 -18.44 2.52
N LYS A 168 5.40 -17.92 3.39
CA LYS A 168 5.41 -18.14 4.84
C LYS A 168 4.03 -18.46 5.39
N ALA A 169 2.97 -17.82 4.85
CA ALA A 169 1.61 -18.10 5.24
C ALA A 169 1.23 -19.55 4.94
N ALA A 170 0.29 -20.11 5.72
CA ALA A 170 -0.18 -21.48 5.55
C ALA A 170 -0.93 -21.71 4.23
N GLU A 171 -1.63 -20.69 3.74
CA GLU A 171 -2.40 -20.77 2.50
C GLU A 171 -1.81 -19.81 1.46
N VAL A 172 -1.11 -20.36 0.50
CA VAL A 172 -0.54 -19.63 -0.63
C VAL A 172 -0.86 -20.32 -1.94
N VAL A 173 -0.92 -19.53 -3.01
CA VAL A 173 -1.02 -20.04 -4.38
C VAL A 173 0.07 -19.39 -5.23
N ARG A 174 0.88 -20.20 -5.93
CA ARG A 174 1.89 -19.68 -6.84
C ARG A 174 1.24 -19.21 -8.13
N PHE A 175 1.75 -18.14 -8.71
CA PHE A 175 1.21 -17.62 -9.98
C PHE A 175 1.28 -18.64 -11.10
N ALA A 176 2.30 -19.51 -11.09
CA ALA A 176 2.46 -20.58 -12.07
C ALA A 176 1.35 -21.64 -12.02
N ASP A 177 0.70 -21.80 -10.86
CA ASP A 177 -0.33 -22.80 -10.62
C ASP A 177 -1.74 -22.25 -10.91
N ILE A 178 -1.87 -20.95 -11.22
CA ILE A 178 -3.16 -20.31 -11.50
C ILE A 178 -3.48 -20.43 -12.99
N PRO A 179 -4.64 -21.00 -13.35
CA PRO A 179 -5.08 -21.05 -14.73
C PRO A 179 -5.20 -19.66 -15.36
N PRO A 180 -4.84 -19.48 -16.65
CA PRO A 180 -4.76 -18.16 -17.30
C PRO A 180 -6.12 -17.60 -17.79
N GLU A 181 -7.24 -18.27 -17.52
CA GLU A 181 -8.54 -17.97 -18.13
C GLU A 181 -9.22 -16.74 -17.55
N GLY A 182 -9.04 -16.45 -16.28
CA GLY A 182 -9.72 -15.35 -15.59
C GLY A 182 -9.27 -13.97 -16.11
N ALA A 183 -10.24 -13.09 -16.39
CA ALA A 183 -10.02 -11.78 -17.02
C ALA A 183 -10.29 -10.58 -16.11
N ILE A 184 -10.52 -10.77 -14.81
CA ILE A 184 -10.68 -9.66 -13.87
C ILE A 184 -9.36 -8.86 -13.81
N PRO A 185 -9.39 -7.53 -14.01
CA PRO A 185 -8.17 -6.73 -14.08
C PRO A 185 -7.51 -6.59 -12.70
N MET A 186 -6.22 -6.29 -12.72
CA MET A 186 -5.45 -5.95 -11.51
C MET A 186 -6.08 -4.78 -10.74
N PRO A 187 -6.01 -4.79 -9.40
CA PRO A 187 -6.43 -3.66 -8.58
C PRO A 187 -5.78 -2.34 -9.00
N PRO A 188 -6.50 -1.20 -8.96
CA PRO A 188 -5.95 0.09 -9.37
C PRO A 188 -4.68 0.49 -8.63
N LEU A 189 -4.60 0.26 -7.33
CA LEU A 189 -3.42 0.56 -6.51
C LEU A 189 -2.20 -0.24 -7.00
N LEU A 190 -2.34 -1.54 -7.26
CA LEU A 190 -1.26 -2.37 -7.80
C LEU A 190 -0.76 -1.83 -9.14
N ARG A 191 -1.68 -1.49 -10.05
CA ARG A 191 -1.31 -0.88 -11.35
C ARG A 191 -0.50 0.40 -11.19
N THR A 192 -0.80 1.20 -10.16
CA THR A 192 -0.04 2.43 -9.86
C THR A 192 1.38 2.10 -9.41
N TYR A 193 1.56 1.13 -8.51
CA TYR A 193 2.89 0.65 -8.10
C TYR A 193 3.71 0.14 -9.29
N LEU A 194 3.11 -0.73 -10.11
CA LEU A 194 3.79 -1.30 -11.27
C LEU A 194 4.17 -0.24 -12.32
N ALA A 195 3.32 0.77 -12.51
CA ALA A 195 3.62 1.88 -13.40
C ALA A 195 4.75 2.80 -12.89
N MET A 196 5.10 2.72 -11.63
CA MET A 196 6.25 3.41 -11.03
C MET A 196 7.54 2.56 -11.04
N GLY A 197 7.51 1.36 -11.61
CA GLY A 197 8.65 0.44 -11.58
C GLY A 197 8.59 -0.56 -10.41
N GLY A 198 7.46 -0.63 -9.73
CA GLY A 198 7.26 -1.60 -8.65
C GLY A 198 7.24 -3.04 -9.13
N TRP A 199 7.51 -3.95 -8.21
CA TRP A 199 7.55 -5.38 -8.44
C TRP A 199 6.77 -6.16 -7.38
N VAL A 200 6.53 -7.45 -7.62
CA VAL A 200 5.78 -8.34 -6.74
C VAL A 200 6.54 -9.65 -6.47
N CYS A 201 6.09 -10.41 -5.45
CA CYS A 201 6.51 -11.80 -5.26
C CYS A 201 5.88 -12.72 -6.34
N ASP A 202 6.17 -14.02 -6.28
CA ASP A 202 5.72 -15.03 -7.25
C ASP A 202 4.46 -15.80 -6.83
N HIS A 203 3.82 -15.39 -5.74
CA HIS A 203 2.67 -16.06 -5.15
C HIS A 203 1.70 -15.06 -4.52
N ALA A 204 0.46 -15.49 -4.35
CA ALA A 204 -0.55 -14.80 -3.56
C ALA A 204 -0.78 -15.56 -2.24
N VAL A 205 -1.06 -14.81 -1.17
CA VAL A 205 -1.53 -15.33 0.11
C VAL A 205 -3.06 -15.25 0.13
N ILE A 206 -3.71 -16.31 0.61
CA ILE A 206 -5.15 -16.35 0.81
C ILE A 206 -5.46 -15.84 2.22
N ASP A 207 -6.06 -14.67 2.32
CA ASP A 207 -6.50 -14.08 3.57
C ASP A 207 -8.00 -14.31 3.76
N ARG A 208 -8.35 -15.35 4.52
CA ARG A 208 -9.76 -15.69 4.76
C ARG A 208 -10.45 -14.72 5.70
N HIS A 209 -9.70 -14.04 6.56
CA HIS A 209 -10.28 -13.03 7.47
C HIS A 209 -10.74 -11.80 6.69
N MET A 210 -9.88 -11.31 5.79
CA MET A 210 -10.19 -10.14 4.94
C MET A 210 -10.98 -10.52 3.69
N GLN A 211 -11.23 -11.82 3.44
CA GLN A 211 -11.85 -12.33 2.21
C GLN A 211 -11.15 -11.81 0.95
N THR A 212 -9.81 -11.88 0.94
CA THR A 212 -8.97 -11.42 -0.16
C THR A 212 -7.87 -12.42 -0.50
N LEU A 213 -7.32 -12.26 -1.70
CA LEU A 213 -5.95 -12.67 -2.01
C LEU A 213 -5.07 -11.43 -1.92
N HIS A 214 -3.86 -11.55 -1.41
CA HIS A 214 -2.93 -10.43 -1.51
C HIS A 214 -1.56 -10.88 -2.01
N VAL A 215 -0.87 -9.96 -2.70
CA VAL A 215 0.50 -10.13 -3.17
C VAL A 215 1.41 -9.12 -2.50
N PHE A 216 2.60 -9.55 -2.12
CA PHE A 216 3.64 -8.61 -1.71
C PHE A 216 4.02 -7.73 -2.89
N THR A 217 4.00 -6.43 -2.67
CA THR A 217 4.33 -5.41 -3.68
C THR A 217 5.40 -4.51 -3.11
N CYS A 218 6.43 -4.23 -3.87
CA CYS A 218 7.53 -3.35 -3.46
C CYS A 218 7.89 -2.38 -4.59
N LEU A 219 8.31 -1.19 -4.20
CA LEU A 219 8.81 -0.13 -5.05
C LEU A 219 10.13 0.38 -4.48
N GLU A 220 11.21 0.22 -5.22
CA GLU A 220 12.46 0.92 -4.95
C GLU A 220 12.32 2.37 -5.41
N VAL A 221 12.48 3.32 -4.50
CA VAL A 221 12.31 4.75 -4.83
C VAL A 221 13.27 5.19 -5.94
N ALA A 222 14.51 4.67 -5.93
CA ALA A 222 15.51 4.96 -6.95
C ALA A 222 15.13 4.44 -8.36
N SER A 223 14.24 3.44 -8.46
CA SER A 223 13.80 2.87 -9.74
C SER A 223 12.63 3.61 -10.37
N VAL A 224 12.02 4.58 -9.66
CA VAL A 224 10.90 5.37 -10.19
C VAL A 224 11.36 6.19 -11.40
N PRO A 225 10.69 6.08 -12.57
CA PRO A 225 11.07 6.83 -13.75
C PRO A 225 11.19 8.33 -13.47
N PRO A 226 12.28 9.01 -13.93
CA PRO A 226 12.58 10.39 -13.53
C PRO A 226 11.43 11.39 -13.78
N ALA A 227 10.74 11.27 -14.91
CA ALA A 227 9.59 12.13 -15.22
C ALA A 227 8.45 11.93 -14.21
N ARG A 228 8.21 10.69 -13.77
CA ARG A 228 7.19 10.38 -12.77
C ARG A 228 7.60 10.84 -11.37
N ALA A 229 8.87 10.63 -11.00
CA ALA A 229 9.41 11.14 -9.75
C ALA A 229 9.30 12.68 -9.66
N ALA A 230 9.63 13.39 -10.76
CA ALA A 230 9.48 14.84 -10.86
C ALA A 230 8.01 15.27 -10.71
N ALA A 231 7.07 14.59 -11.39
CA ALA A 231 5.64 14.89 -11.28
C ALA A 231 5.11 14.66 -9.84
N LEU A 232 5.50 13.57 -9.17
CA LEU A 232 5.12 13.29 -7.80
C LEU A 232 5.70 14.33 -6.82
N ARG A 233 6.96 14.75 -7.00
CA ARG A 233 7.57 15.81 -6.19
C ARG A 233 6.93 17.17 -6.41
N ALA A 234 6.59 17.51 -7.66
CA ALA A 234 5.84 18.73 -7.96
C ALA A 234 4.48 18.74 -7.24
N LEU A 235 3.79 17.60 -7.20
CA LEU A 235 2.57 17.47 -6.39
C LEU A 235 2.85 17.72 -4.91
N ALA A 236 3.88 17.12 -4.34
CA ALA A 236 4.23 17.30 -2.92
C ALA A 236 4.62 18.76 -2.56
N GLN A 237 5.21 19.50 -3.49
CA GLN A 237 5.64 20.89 -3.29
C GLN A 237 4.50 21.91 -3.38
N THR A 238 3.52 21.71 -4.26
CA THR A 238 2.33 22.60 -4.38
C THR A 238 1.50 22.63 -3.10
N ALA A 239 1.68 21.68 -2.22
CA ALA A 239 0.98 21.54 -0.97
C ALA A 239 1.62 22.24 0.23
N SER A 240 2.80 22.81 0.06
CA SER A 240 3.55 23.48 1.13
C SER A 240 3.34 24.98 1.14
N LEU A 241 2.31 25.52 0.53
CA LEU A 241 1.95 26.94 0.60
C LEU A 241 1.01 27.20 1.79
N PRO A 242 1.22 28.31 2.50
CA PRO A 242 0.85 28.57 3.90
C PRO A 242 -0.62 28.53 4.20
#